data_c70581946bad3226fa007ca18f98d8c5
#
_entry.id   c70581946bad3226fa007ca18f98d8c5
#
_cell.length_a   1.000
_cell.length_b   1.000
_cell.length_c   1.000
_cell.angle_alpha   90.00
_cell.angle_beta   90.00
_cell.angle_gamma   90.00
#
_symmetry.space_group_name_H-M   'P 1'
#
loop_
_entity.id
_entity.type
_entity.pdbx_description
1 polymer ?
#
loop_
_entity_poly.entity_id
_entity_poly.type
_entity_poly.pdbx_seq_one_letter_code
_entity_poly.pdbx_strand_id
1 'polypeptide(L)'
;MVMSNIIVVGGGIAGTMTALDLQKRGNKVTLIDRWEPGHARAASSDYNRVIRAISGKDEFYTRWARESRLRWLEMQAETGQNLMYECGALILATEGHSHWEDASAATFDKVGVPYYKFDKADITARFPQFRVPEIKYALYEPEAGMLMAHRCVITGIDLFKKAGGIVKRGHITTDIAEKPHLDGKPLEADVIIISTGAWMSDMFPKTIKPISA
;
A
#
# COMPACT_ATOMS: atom_id res chain seq x y z
N MET A 1 9.55 16.45 -21.92
CA MET A 1 10.23 15.53 -20.97
C MET A 1 10.94 14.46 -21.79
N VAL A 2 12.16 14.09 -21.42
CA VAL A 2 12.89 12.99 -22.07
C VAL A 2 12.23 11.69 -21.63
N MET A 3 11.84 10.85 -22.58
CA MET A 3 11.26 9.52 -22.34
C MET A 3 12.37 8.59 -21.85
N SER A 4 12.23 8.03 -20.65
CA SER A 4 13.19 7.08 -20.07
C SER A 4 12.72 5.64 -20.24
N ASN A 5 13.67 4.72 -20.40
CA ASN A 5 13.43 3.28 -20.34
C ASN A 5 13.58 2.83 -18.88
N ILE A 6 12.48 2.38 -18.26
CA ILE A 6 12.43 2.06 -16.84
C ILE A 6 12.05 0.59 -16.64
N ILE A 7 12.79 -0.08 -15.79
CA ILE A 7 12.44 -1.43 -15.34
C ILE A 7 11.97 -1.36 -13.88
N VAL A 8 10.78 -1.89 -13.61
CA VAL A 8 10.25 -2.09 -12.25
C VAL A 8 10.29 -3.58 -11.93
N VAL A 9 10.96 -3.96 -10.85
CA VAL A 9 11.09 -5.35 -10.40
C VAL A 9 10.18 -5.57 -9.19
N GLY A 10 9.22 -6.48 -9.33
CA GLY A 10 8.21 -6.81 -8.32
C GLY A 10 6.82 -6.31 -8.68
N GLY A 11 5.90 -7.25 -8.94
CA GLY A 11 4.50 -7.01 -9.35
C GLY A 11 3.50 -6.98 -8.17
N GLY A 12 3.97 -6.68 -6.96
CA GLY A 12 3.10 -6.32 -5.83
C GLY A 12 2.49 -4.94 -6.00
N ILE A 13 1.69 -4.48 -5.01
CA ILE A 13 0.98 -3.20 -5.12
C ILE A 13 1.92 -2.02 -5.37
N ALA A 14 3.06 -1.96 -4.66
CA ALA A 14 4.02 -0.87 -4.82
C ALA A 14 4.58 -0.81 -6.26
N GLY A 15 5.09 -1.93 -6.77
CA GLY A 15 5.65 -1.97 -8.12
C GLY A 15 4.61 -1.75 -9.20
N THR A 16 3.42 -2.32 -9.05
CA THR A 16 2.32 -2.14 -10.00
C THR A 16 1.89 -0.68 -10.11
N MET A 17 1.66 0.01 -8.98
CA MET A 17 1.24 1.42 -8.99
C MET A 17 2.37 2.33 -9.48
N THR A 18 3.62 2.04 -9.12
CA THR A 18 4.79 2.78 -9.62
C THR A 18 4.92 2.63 -11.14
N ALA A 19 4.80 1.40 -11.66
CA ALA A 19 4.88 1.14 -13.10
C ALA A 19 3.76 1.86 -13.86
N LEU A 20 2.52 1.82 -13.35
CA LEU A 20 1.38 2.50 -13.93
C LEU A 20 1.58 4.03 -13.99
N ASP A 21 1.99 4.64 -12.86
CA ASP A 21 2.18 6.09 -12.80
C ASP A 21 3.31 6.54 -13.75
N LEU A 22 4.43 5.84 -13.75
CA LEU A 22 5.55 6.15 -14.64
C LEU A 22 5.20 5.98 -16.12
N GLN A 23 4.43 4.96 -16.46
CA GLN A 23 3.93 4.75 -17.82
C GLN A 23 2.97 5.87 -18.23
N LYS A 24 2.01 6.25 -17.37
CA LYS A 24 1.08 7.37 -17.62
C LYS A 24 1.82 8.71 -17.79
N ARG A 25 3.01 8.86 -17.21
CA ARG A 25 3.90 10.04 -17.40
C ARG A 25 4.70 10.02 -18.72
N GLY A 26 4.48 9.04 -19.59
CA GLY A 26 5.11 8.96 -20.90
C GLY A 26 6.47 8.27 -20.94
N ASN A 27 6.83 7.51 -19.91
CA ASN A 27 8.03 6.68 -19.95
C ASN A 27 7.73 5.32 -20.62
N LYS A 28 8.78 4.61 -21.03
CA LYS A 28 8.69 3.22 -21.48
C LYS A 28 8.99 2.31 -20.30
N VAL A 29 7.95 1.68 -19.76
CA VAL A 29 8.09 0.90 -18.53
C VAL A 29 7.90 -0.59 -18.78
N THR A 30 8.83 -1.40 -18.24
CA THR A 30 8.72 -2.86 -18.16
C THR A 30 8.63 -3.28 -16.69
N LEU A 31 7.53 -3.93 -16.31
CA LEU A 31 7.36 -4.56 -15.00
C LEU A 31 7.79 -6.02 -15.09
N ILE A 32 8.70 -6.44 -14.23
CA ILE A 32 9.19 -7.82 -14.17
C ILE A 32 8.85 -8.42 -12.81
N ASP A 33 8.20 -9.57 -12.81
CA ASP A 33 7.97 -10.35 -11.59
C ASP A 33 8.36 -11.81 -11.81
N ARG A 34 8.76 -12.47 -10.75
CA ARG A 34 9.10 -13.90 -10.76
C ARG A 34 7.88 -14.76 -11.06
N TRP A 35 6.72 -14.32 -10.58
CA TRP A 35 5.42 -14.97 -10.74
C TRP A 35 4.44 -14.04 -11.46
N GLU A 36 3.21 -14.49 -11.60
CA GLU A 36 2.15 -13.60 -12.08
C GLU A 36 1.88 -12.50 -11.05
N PRO A 37 1.63 -11.26 -11.49
CA PRO A 37 1.22 -10.18 -10.58
C PRO A 37 0.00 -10.58 -9.74
N GLY A 38 -0.01 -10.17 -8.48
CA GLY A 38 -1.05 -10.59 -7.53
C GLY A 38 -0.90 -12.03 -7.02
N HIS A 39 0.27 -12.64 -7.19
CA HIS A 39 0.58 -13.98 -6.71
C HIS A 39 0.42 -14.11 -5.19
N ALA A 40 -0.12 -15.25 -4.71
CA ALA A 40 -0.45 -15.49 -3.30
C ALA A 40 0.70 -15.34 -2.29
N ARG A 41 1.96 -15.34 -2.75
CA ARG A 41 3.14 -15.10 -1.90
C ARG A 41 3.44 -13.62 -1.68
N ALA A 42 2.86 -12.72 -2.48
CA ALA A 42 3.04 -11.28 -2.30
C ALA A 42 2.21 -10.77 -1.11
N ALA A 43 2.76 -9.87 -0.31
CA ALA A 43 2.03 -9.26 0.82
C ALA A 43 0.75 -8.53 0.41
N SER A 44 0.62 -8.14 -0.85
CA SER A 44 -0.56 -7.48 -1.43
C SER A 44 -1.58 -8.44 -2.05
N SER A 45 -1.46 -9.74 -1.84
CA SER A 45 -2.34 -10.75 -2.46
C SER A 45 -3.41 -11.32 -1.53
N ASP A 46 -3.58 -10.75 -0.37
CA ASP A 46 -4.71 -11.09 0.51
C ASP A 46 -6.04 -10.63 -0.07
N TYR A 47 -7.13 -11.11 0.52
CA TYR A 47 -8.47 -10.65 0.15
C TYR A 47 -8.64 -9.16 0.36
N ASN A 48 -8.14 -8.64 1.47
CA ASN A 48 -8.30 -7.23 1.82
C ASN A 48 -7.07 -6.65 2.54
N ARG A 49 -7.04 -5.32 2.56
CA ARG A 49 -6.12 -4.50 3.36
C ARG A 49 -6.87 -3.29 3.89
N VAL A 50 -6.62 -2.95 5.14
CA VAL A 50 -7.15 -1.73 5.72
C VAL A 50 -6.45 -0.52 5.09
N ILE A 51 -7.23 0.49 4.72
CA ILE A 51 -6.75 1.83 4.41
C ILE A 51 -7.32 2.78 5.46
N ARG A 52 -6.45 3.50 6.14
CA ARG A 52 -6.78 4.41 7.23
C ARG A 52 -5.76 5.53 7.35
N ALA A 53 -6.20 6.71 7.77
CA ALA A 53 -5.34 7.87 7.94
C ALA A 53 -4.66 7.92 9.32
N ILE A 54 -5.18 7.19 10.31
CA ILE A 54 -4.63 7.17 11.67
C ILE A 54 -3.18 6.66 11.69
N SER A 55 -2.23 7.52 12.14
CA SER A 55 -0.78 7.26 12.11
C SER A 55 -0.03 7.89 13.29
N GLY A 56 -0.67 8.01 14.46
CA GLY A 56 -0.05 8.66 15.62
C GLY A 56 0.24 10.14 15.33
N LYS A 57 1.46 10.58 15.64
CA LYS A 57 1.93 11.95 15.40
C LYS A 57 2.42 12.22 13.97
N ASP A 58 2.37 11.21 13.09
CA ASP A 58 2.95 11.31 11.74
C ASP A 58 1.96 11.92 10.75
N GLU A 59 2.05 13.24 10.57
CA GLU A 59 1.23 13.99 9.62
C GLU A 59 1.48 13.58 8.16
N PHE A 60 2.70 13.20 7.81
CA PHE A 60 3.06 12.82 6.45
C PHE A 60 2.30 11.56 6.02
N TYR A 61 2.33 10.50 6.84
CA TYR A 61 1.58 9.29 6.56
C TYR A 61 0.07 9.50 6.62
N THR A 62 -0.42 10.34 7.54
CA THR A 62 -1.83 10.72 7.60
C THR A 62 -2.31 11.37 6.30
N ARG A 63 -1.56 12.35 5.77
CA ARG A 63 -1.88 13.01 4.49
C ARG A 63 -1.79 12.04 3.31
N TRP A 64 -0.75 11.21 3.27
CA TRP A 64 -0.56 10.22 2.20
C TRP A 64 -1.65 9.16 2.17
N ALA A 65 -2.10 8.69 3.32
CA ALA A 65 -3.20 7.72 3.37
C ALA A 65 -4.50 8.32 2.82
N ARG A 66 -4.80 9.59 3.14
CA ARG A 66 -5.96 10.29 2.56
C ARG A 66 -5.85 10.48 1.06
N GLU A 67 -4.69 10.89 0.56
CA GLU A 67 -4.44 11.01 -0.89
C GLU A 67 -4.57 9.64 -1.57
N SER A 68 -4.01 8.59 -0.98
CA SER A 68 -4.11 7.23 -1.50
C SER A 68 -5.56 6.76 -1.58
N ARG A 69 -6.39 7.08 -0.56
CA ARG A 69 -7.82 6.78 -0.58
C ARG A 69 -8.51 7.43 -1.80
N LEU A 70 -8.28 8.72 -2.03
CA LEU A 70 -8.88 9.42 -3.16
C LEU A 70 -8.49 8.78 -4.49
N ARG A 71 -7.21 8.41 -4.65
CA ARG A 71 -6.74 7.73 -5.86
C ARG A 71 -7.36 6.35 -6.07
N TRP A 72 -7.65 5.61 -4.98
CA TRP A 72 -8.39 4.34 -5.08
C TRP A 72 -9.83 4.54 -5.53
N LEU A 73 -10.51 5.57 -5.02
CA LEU A 73 -11.86 5.91 -5.44
C LEU A 73 -11.91 6.39 -6.90
N GLU A 74 -10.94 7.19 -7.35
CA GLU A 74 -10.77 7.58 -8.74
C GLU A 74 -10.59 6.37 -9.66
N MET A 75 -9.69 5.45 -9.28
CA MET A 75 -9.47 4.21 -10.04
C MET A 75 -10.70 3.31 -10.07
N GLN A 76 -11.43 3.23 -8.97
CA GLN A 76 -12.72 2.52 -8.89
C GLN A 76 -13.73 3.13 -9.86
N ALA A 77 -13.85 4.44 -9.90
CA ALA A 77 -14.74 5.15 -10.82
C ALA A 77 -14.31 4.97 -12.30
N GLU A 78 -13.00 5.06 -12.59
CA GLU A 78 -12.42 4.86 -13.93
C GLU A 78 -12.71 3.46 -14.48
N THR A 79 -12.64 2.44 -13.61
CA THR A 79 -12.66 1.03 -14.03
C THR A 79 -13.99 0.32 -13.82
N GLY A 80 -14.89 0.89 -13.01
CA GLY A 80 -16.13 0.23 -12.56
C GLY A 80 -15.88 -0.96 -11.64
N GLN A 81 -14.65 -1.18 -11.18
CA GLN A 81 -14.28 -2.26 -10.26
C GLN A 81 -14.48 -1.82 -8.81
N ASN A 82 -15.09 -2.65 -7.98
CA ASN A 82 -15.17 -2.41 -6.54
C ASN A 82 -13.79 -2.65 -5.90
N LEU A 83 -12.98 -1.61 -5.77
CA LEU A 83 -11.62 -1.67 -5.23
C LEU A 83 -11.57 -1.34 -3.74
N MET A 84 -12.47 -0.49 -3.27
CA MET A 84 -12.53 -0.01 -1.90
C MET A 84 -13.95 -0.01 -1.36
N TYR A 85 -14.10 -0.42 -0.12
CA TYR A 85 -15.31 -0.27 0.68
C TYR A 85 -15.03 0.70 1.82
N GLU A 86 -15.72 1.84 1.84
CA GLU A 86 -15.66 2.82 2.91
C GLU A 86 -16.57 2.37 4.05
N CYS A 87 -16.07 1.48 4.89
CA CYS A 87 -16.79 0.92 6.03
C CYS A 87 -16.37 1.55 7.37
N GLY A 88 -15.47 2.53 7.33
CA GLY A 88 -14.87 3.14 8.50
C GLY A 88 -13.85 2.25 9.20
N ALA A 89 -13.15 2.84 10.17
CA ALA A 89 -12.28 2.12 11.09
C ALA A 89 -12.54 2.56 12.52
N LEU A 90 -12.73 1.60 13.41
CA LEU A 90 -12.87 1.82 14.85
C LEU A 90 -11.56 1.44 15.54
N ILE A 91 -10.93 2.40 16.17
CA ILE A 91 -9.66 2.24 16.87
C ILE A 91 -9.92 2.39 18.37
N LEU A 92 -9.65 1.34 19.12
CA LEU A 92 -9.95 1.26 20.55
C LEU A 92 -8.74 1.73 21.36
N ALA A 93 -8.91 2.78 22.15
CA ALA A 93 -7.94 3.22 23.14
C ALA A 93 -8.23 2.56 24.48
N THR A 94 -7.23 1.95 25.11
CA THR A 94 -7.37 1.29 26.40
C THR A 94 -6.78 2.12 27.54
N GLU A 95 -7.22 1.85 28.77
CA GLU A 95 -6.67 2.50 29.95
C GLU A 95 -5.16 2.25 30.06
N GLY A 96 -4.38 3.30 30.30
CA GLY A 96 -2.91 3.25 30.41
C GLY A 96 -2.16 3.14 29.08
N HIS A 97 -2.83 2.93 27.95
CA HIS A 97 -2.22 2.70 26.64
C HIS A 97 -2.92 3.48 25.50
N SER A 98 -3.17 4.80 25.72
CA SER A 98 -3.87 5.63 24.73
C SER A 98 -2.98 6.68 24.04
N HIS A 99 -1.67 6.67 24.28
CA HIS A 99 -0.77 7.72 23.76
C HIS A 99 -0.75 7.82 22.24
N TRP A 100 -0.86 6.70 21.54
CA TRP A 100 -0.86 6.69 20.09
C TRP A 100 -2.18 7.22 19.52
N GLU A 101 -3.30 6.86 20.12
CA GLU A 101 -4.65 7.33 19.76
C GLU A 101 -4.83 8.80 20.08
N ASP A 102 -4.34 9.28 21.24
CA ASP A 102 -4.38 10.69 21.62
C ASP A 102 -3.56 11.53 20.64
N ALA A 103 -2.35 11.07 20.26
CA ALA A 103 -1.52 11.72 19.25
C ALA A 103 -2.17 11.71 17.87
N SER A 104 -2.88 10.63 17.53
CA SER A 104 -3.61 10.52 16.26
C SER A 104 -4.77 11.49 16.17
N ALA A 105 -5.53 11.64 17.25
CA ALA A 105 -6.63 12.62 17.32
C ALA A 105 -6.11 14.04 17.10
N ALA A 106 -5.00 14.42 17.79
CA ALA A 106 -4.38 15.72 17.60
C ALA A 106 -3.87 15.93 16.16
N THR A 107 -3.34 14.88 15.54
CA THR A 107 -2.93 14.92 14.13
C THR A 107 -4.14 15.06 13.20
N PHE A 108 -5.24 14.39 13.47
CA PHE A 108 -6.48 14.50 12.71
C PHE A 108 -7.03 15.92 12.74
N ASP A 109 -7.08 16.57 13.93
CA ASP A 109 -7.49 17.96 14.08
C ASP A 109 -6.62 18.90 13.23
N LYS A 110 -5.30 18.69 13.27
CA LYS A 110 -4.31 19.50 12.51
C LYS A 110 -4.40 19.31 11.00
N VAL A 111 -4.64 18.09 10.55
CA VAL A 111 -4.68 17.72 9.12
C VAL A 111 -6.08 17.90 8.52
N GLY A 112 -7.10 18.00 9.35
CA GLY A 112 -8.50 18.10 8.92
C GLY A 112 -9.07 16.74 8.49
N VAL A 113 -8.73 15.66 9.21
CA VAL A 113 -9.35 14.34 9.01
C VAL A 113 -10.63 14.28 9.82
N PRO A 114 -11.78 13.96 9.20
CA PRO A 114 -13.02 13.77 9.97
C PRO A 114 -12.93 12.50 10.82
N TYR A 115 -13.29 12.62 12.10
CA TYR A 115 -13.37 11.49 13.00
C TYR A 115 -14.39 11.74 14.11
N TYR A 116 -14.81 10.69 14.78
CA TYR A 116 -15.65 10.74 15.98
C TYR A 116 -14.90 10.11 17.14
N LYS A 117 -15.03 10.72 18.31
CA LYS A 117 -14.53 10.14 19.56
C LYS A 117 -15.73 9.58 20.33
N PHE A 118 -15.77 8.27 20.50
CA PHE A 118 -16.84 7.56 21.20
C PHE A 118 -16.38 7.20 22.60
N ASP A 119 -17.20 7.48 23.59
CA ASP A 119 -17.00 6.97 24.94
C ASP A 119 -17.44 5.49 25.05
N LYS A 120 -17.29 4.93 26.24
CA LYS A 120 -17.64 3.52 26.49
C LYS A 120 -19.13 3.23 26.28
N ALA A 121 -20.01 4.17 26.60
CA ALA A 121 -21.46 4.03 26.41
C ALA A 121 -21.80 4.05 24.91
N ASP A 122 -21.24 4.96 24.16
CA ASP A 122 -21.35 5.02 22.69
C ASP A 122 -20.89 3.72 22.03
N ILE A 123 -19.72 3.20 22.45
CA ILE A 123 -19.18 1.94 21.89
C ILE A 123 -20.11 0.78 22.19
N THR A 124 -20.58 0.66 23.41
CA THR A 124 -21.52 -0.41 23.80
C THR A 124 -22.83 -0.36 23.01
N ALA A 125 -23.36 0.85 22.78
CA ALA A 125 -24.61 1.03 22.05
C ALA A 125 -24.45 0.76 20.53
N ARG A 126 -23.35 1.23 19.92
CA ARG A 126 -23.13 1.17 18.47
C ARG A 126 -22.48 -0.14 18.01
N PHE A 127 -21.66 -0.73 18.88
CA PHE A 127 -20.85 -1.93 18.58
C PHE A 127 -20.99 -2.98 19.70
N PRO A 128 -22.17 -3.51 19.94
CA PRO A 128 -22.43 -4.40 21.07
C PRO A 128 -21.66 -5.72 21.04
N GLN A 129 -21.04 -6.05 19.91
CA GLN A 129 -20.17 -7.21 19.74
C GLN A 129 -18.81 -7.05 20.46
N PHE A 130 -18.38 -5.81 20.76
CA PHE A 130 -17.13 -5.57 21.48
C PHE A 130 -17.38 -5.59 23.00
N ARG A 131 -16.67 -6.48 23.70
CA ARG A 131 -16.69 -6.63 25.16
C ARG A 131 -15.29 -6.48 25.73
N VAL A 132 -14.76 -5.28 25.63
CA VAL A 132 -13.42 -4.97 26.16
C VAL A 132 -13.59 -4.07 27.37
N PRO A 133 -13.42 -4.61 28.61
CA PRO A 133 -13.67 -3.85 29.84
C PRO A 133 -12.71 -2.65 30.01
N GLU A 134 -11.49 -2.74 29.46
CA GLU A 134 -10.44 -1.75 29.54
C GLU A 134 -10.56 -0.61 28.52
N ILE A 135 -11.62 -0.59 27.70
CA ILE A 135 -11.83 0.51 26.75
C ILE A 135 -12.01 1.82 27.51
N LYS A 136 -11.16 2.78 27.20
CA LYS A 136 -11.24 4.17 27.65
C LYS A 136 -12.13 4.99 26.73
N TYR A 137 -11.86 4.92 25.42
CA TYR A 137 -12.63 5.54 24.34
C TYR A 137 -12.30 4.84 23.01
N ALA A 138 -12.99 5.22 21.94
CA ALA A 138 -12.60 4.86 20.58
C ALA A 138 -12.53 6.07 19.66
N LEU A 139 -11.65 6.01 18.67
CA LEU A 139 -11.69 6.89 17.51
C LEU A 139 -12.35 6.15 16.36
N TYR A 140 -13.34 6.76 15.74
CA TYR A 140 -13.97 6.24 14.53
C TYR A 140 -13.65 7.16 13.35
N GLU A 141 -12.93 6.64 12.37
CA GLU A 141 -12.56 7.31 11.12
C GLU A 141 -13.52 6.85 10.02
N PRO A 142 -14.54 7.67 9.63
CA PRO A 142 -15.55 7.23 8.67
C PRO A 142 -15.01 7.06 7.25
N GLU A 143 -13.96 7.81 6.89
CA GLU A 143 -13.32 7.73 5.58
C GLU A 143 -12.38 6.54 5.41
N ALA A 144 -12.04 5.84 6.49
CA ALA A 144 -11.27 4.62 6.43
C ALA A 144 -12.07 3.48 5.81
N GLY A 145 -11.40 2.41 5.44
CA GLY A 145 -12.11 1.28 4.86
C GLY A 145 -11.20 0.11 4.52
N MET A 146 -11.71 -0.71 3.64
CA MET A 146 -11.10 -1.95 3.20
C MET A 146 -10.84 -1.93 1.70
N LEU A 147 -9.59 -2.13 1.30
CA LEU A 147 -9.21 -2.37 -0.09
C LEU A 147 -9.31 -3.84 -0.42
N MET A 148 -9.83 -4.17 -1.60
CA MET A 148 -9.81 -5.52 -2.17
C MET A 148 -8.42 -5.79 -2.75
N ALA A 149 -7.48 -6.16 -1.89
CA ALA A 149 -6.04 -6.10 -2.15
C ALA A 149 -5.60 -6.77 -3.46
N HIS A 150 -5.98 -8.03 -3.67
CA HIS A 150 -5.68 -8.73 -4.91
C HIS A 150 -6.29 -8.04 -6.14
N ARG A 151 -7.57 -7.61 -6.05
CA ARG A 151 -8.26 -6.91 -7.14
C ARG A 151 -7.58 -5.58 -7.46
N CYS A 152 -7.11 -4.84 -6.45
CA CYS A 152 -6.35 -3.61 -6.66
C CYS A 152 -5.09 -3.84 -7.50
N VAL A 153 -4.33 -4.92 -7.22
CA VAL A 153 -3.14 -5.26 -8.01
C VAL A 153 -3.53 -5.60 -9.45
N ILE A 154 -4.50 -6.50 -9.64
CA ILE A 154 -4.90 -6.94 -10.99
C ILE A 154 -5.43 -5.76 -11.82
N THR A 155 -6.30 -4.92 -11.25
CA THR A 155 -6.81 -3.72 -11.92
C THR A 155 -5.68 -2.77 -12.29
N GLY A 156 -4.70 -2.56 -11.40
CA GLY A 156 -3.52 -1.75 -11.71
C GLY A 156 -2.69 -2.31 -12.87
N ILE A 157 -2.50 -3.62 -12.93
CA ILE A 157 -1.81 -4.30 -14.04
C ILE A 157 -2.56 -4.14 -15.35
N ASP A 158 -3.88 -4.27 -15.34
CA ASP A 158 -4.70 -4.13 -16.56
C ASP A 158 -4.63 -2.68 -17.08
N LEU A 159 -4.71 -1.69 -16.21
CA LEU A 159 -4.51 -0.29 -16.56
C LEU A 159 -3.09 -0.02 -17.09
N PHE A 160 -2.08 -0.61 -16.46
CA PHE A 160 -0.69 -0.50 -16.91
C PHE A 160 -0.50 -1.05 -18.33
N LYS A 161 -1.01 -2.25 -18.61
CA LYS A 161 -1.01 -2.84 -19.96
C LYS A 161 -1.78 -1.98 -20.95
N LYS A 162 -2.97 -1.50 -20.58
CA LYS A 162 -3.79 -0.60 -21.41
C LYS A 162 -3.08 0.70 -21.76
N ALA A 163 -2.24 1.21 -20.86
CA ALA A 163 -1.38 2.36 -21.10
C ALA A 163 -0.12 2.06 -21.94
N GLY A 164 0.04 0.82 -22.44
CA GLY A 164 1.18 0.40 -23.27
C GLY A 164 2.36 -0.13 -22.47
N GLY A 165 2.23 -0.34 -21.17
CA GLY A 165 3.26 -0.93 -20.32
C GLY A 165 3.46 -2.43 -20.61
N ILE A 166 4.69 -2.91 -20.40
CA ILE A 166 5.08 -4.30 -20.67
C ILE A 166 5.22 -5.06 -19.36
N VAL A 167 4.49 -6.18 -19.22
CA VAL A 167 4.66 -7.12 -18.10
C VAL A 167 5.47 -8.33 -18.58
N LYS A 168 6.55 -8.64 -17.88
CA LYS A 168 7.37 -9.82 -18.14
C LYS A 168 7.46 -10.70 -16.89
N ARG A 169 7.41 -12.00 -17.11
CA ARG A 169 7.76 -12.98 -16.08
C ARG A 169 9.24 -13.27 -16.15
N GLY A 170 9.95 -13.26 -15.03
CA GLY A 170 11.36 -13.57 -14.98
C GLY A 170 11.92 -13.49 -13.56
N HIS A 171 12.94 -14.31 -13.30
CA HIS A 171 13.59 -14.33 -12.00
C HIS A 171 14.78 -13.38 -12.00
N ILE A 172 14.67 -12.31 -11.25
CA ILE A 172 15.76 -11.36 -11.04
C ILE A 172 16.64 -11.89 -9.90
N THR A 173 17.94 -11.95 -10.18
CA THR A 173 19.01 -12.24 -9.22
C THR A 173 19.95 -11.04 -9.15
N THR A 174 20.82 -11.01 -8.16
CA THR A 174 21.90 -10.02 -8.07
C THR A 174 23.25 -10.70 -8.10
N ASP A 175 24.26 -10.03 -8.65
CA ASP A 175 25.65 -10.47 -8.58
C ASP A 175 26.30 -10.09 -7.23
N ILE A 176 27.59 -10.37 -7.08
CA ILE A 176 28.36 -10.07 -5.87
C ILE A 176 28.45 -8.54 -5.59
N ALA A 177 28.24 -7.70 -6.61
CA ALA A 177 28.16 -6.25 -6.51
C ALA A 177 26.72 -5.74 -6.36
N GLU A 178 25.78 -6.66 -6.09
CA GLU A 178 24.34 -6.38 -5.95
C GLU A 178 23.71 -5.76 -7.22
N LYS A 179 24.29 -6.01 -8.40
CA LYS A 179 23.68 -5.57 -9.66
C LYS A 179 22.62 -6.57 -10.11
N PRO A 180 21.43 -6.09 -10.53
CA PRO A 180 20.33 -6.97 -10.91
C PRO A 180 20.55 -7.61 -12.30
N HIS A 181 20.22 -8.89 -12.40
CA HIS A 181 20.30 -9.71 -13.62
C HIS A 181 18.97 -10.42 -13.85
N LEU A 182 18.56 -10.52 -15.10
CA LEU A 182 17.45 -11.37 -15.54
C LEU A 182 18.03 -12.56 -16.31
N ASP A 183 17.76 -13.77 -15.83
CA ASP A 183 18.23 -15.01 -16.44
C ASP A 183 19.75 -15.00 -16.73
N GLY A 184 20.52 -14.49 -15.76
CA GLY A 184 21.98 -14.39 -15.83
C GLY A 184 22.54 -13.24 -16.67
N LYS A 185 21.69 -12.41 -17.27
CA LYS A 185 22.12 -11.23 -18.05
C LYS A 185 21.86 -9.96 -17.26
N PRO A 186 22.79 -8.98 -17.24
CA PRO A 186 22.57 -7.68 -16.60
C PRO A 186 21.28 -7.03 -17.11
N LEU A 187 20.54 -6.40 -16.21
CA LEU A 187 19.42 -5.54 -16.61
C LEU A 187 19.97 -4.22 -17.14
N GLU A 188 19.52 -3.86 -18.34
CA GLU A 188 19.87 -2.59 -18.98
C GLU A 188 18.65 -1.68 -19.08
N ALA A 189 18.67 -0.58 -18.36
CA ALA A 189 17.66 0.45 -18.36
C ALA A 189 18.24 1.77 -17.84
N ASP A 190 17.60 2.90 -18.16
CA ASP A 190 17.98 4.21 -17.59
C ASP A 190 17.74 4.25 -16.08
N VAL A 191 16.67 3.60 -15.62
CA VAL A 191 16.32 3.47 -14.19
C VAL A 191 15.81 2.06 -13.91
N ILE A 192 16.28 1.47 -12.82
CA ILE A 192 15.78 0.22 -12.28
C ILE A 192 15.20 0.49 -10.89
N ILE A 193 13.91 0.17 -10.71
CA ILE A 193 13.19 0.32 -9.45
C ILE A 193 12.94 -1.06 -8.86
N ILE A 194 13.43 -1.29 -7.64
CA ILE A 194 13.28 -2.55 -6.94
C ILE A 194 12.13 -2.44 -5.93
N SER A 195 11.10 -3.27 -6.06
CA SER A 195 9.91 -3.31 -5.20
C SER A 195 9.52 -4.74 -4.83
N THR A 196 10.51 -5.57 -4.53
CA THR A 196 10.38 -7.01 -4.30
C THR A 196 9.89 -7.38 -2.89
N GLY A 197 9.46 -6.41 -2.09
CA GLY A 197 8.89 -6.66 -0.77
C GLY A 197 9.84 -7.45 0.14
N ALA A 198 9.37 -8.55 0.72
CA ALA A 198 10.16 -9.36 1.66
C ALA A 198 11.43 -9.99 1.05
N TRP A 199 11.49 -10.13 -0.27
CA TRP A 199 12.69 -10.67 -0.95
C TRP A 199 13.81 -9.65 -1.15
N MET A 200 13.60 -8.40 -0.76
CA MET A 200 14.60 -7.34 -0.97
C MET A 200 15.88 -7.61 -0.17
N SER A 201 15.78 -8.09 1.06
CA SER A 201 16.95 -8.45 1.88
C SER A 201 17.75 -9.62 1.33
N ASP A 202 17.08 -10.57 0.67
CA ASP A 202 17.76 -11.71 0.03
C ASP A 202 18.52 -11.28 -1.24
N MET A 203 17.95 -10.30 -1.96
CA MET A 203 18.57 -9.76 -3.17
C MET A 203 19.71 -8.80 -2.87
N PHE A 204 19.60 -8.02 -1.79
CA PHE A 204 20.55 -6.97 -1.43
C PHE A 204 21.05 -7.12 0.03
N PRO A 205 21.68 -8.24 0.38
CA PRO A 205 22.06 -8.55 1.77
C PRO A 205 23.12 -7.62 2.36
N LYS A 206 23.89 -6.93 1.50
CA LYS A 206 24.90 -5.96 1.93
C LYS A 206 24.29 -4.60 2.19
N THR A 207 23.28 -4.22 1.40
CA THR A 207 22.62 -2.91 1.45
C THR A 207 21.42 -2.90 2.40
N ILE A 208 20.67 -3.99 2.44
CA ILE A 208 19.42 -4.08 3.20
C ILE A 208 19.52 -5.19 4.25
N LYS A 209 19.47 -4.79 5.51
CA LYS A 209 19.40 -5.75 6.62
C LYS A 209 17.95 -6.18 6.82
N PRO A 210 17.69 -7.49 7.03
CA PRO A 210 16.36 -7.95 7.39
C PRO A 210 15.96 -7.34 8.74
N ILE A 211 14.73 -6.86 8.81
CA ILE A 211 14.13 -6.46 10.08
C ILE A 211 13.59 -7.75 10.70
N SER A 212 14.22 -8.22 11.77
CA SER A 212 13.65 -9.28 12.59
C SER A 212 12.45 -8.71 13.34
N ALA A 213 11.28 -9.31 13.14
CA ALA A 213 10.09 -9.04 13.96
C ALA A 213 10.22 -9.73 15.33
#